data_a1e174182f919ef63c25d33d4a5af47f
#
_entry.id   a1e174182f919ef63c25d33d4a5af47f
#
_cell.length_a   1.000
_cell.length_b   1.000
_cell.length_c   1.000
_cell.angle_alpha   90.00
_cell.angle_beta   90.00
_cell.angle_gamma   90.00
#
_symmetry.space_group_name_H-M   'P 1'
#
loop_
_entity.id
_entity.type
_entity.pdbx_description
1 polymer ?
#
loop_
_entity_poly.entity_id
_entity_poly.type
_entity_poly.pdbx_seq_one_letter_code
_entity_poly.pdbx_strand_id
1 'polypeptide(L)'
;MKKSTLFNFKEWEVSNGTCSISKRLAILIVMMVMIGSKALAGVSFEVIGGLRYLIDSDTKTATLMANTEAVYSGDIVVPESVKAKDGNVYKITAFGEKCFYGCTDLTSIKIPSSVTSLGQGCFQLCTKLTSITIPSSVTSLGDQCFSDCRRITSIKIPSSITSLSKGCFDGCI
;
A
#
# COMPACT_ATOMS: atom_id res chain seq x y z
N MET A 1 28.14 -26.66 -6.66
CA MET A 1 28.50 -25.71 -5.59
C MET A 1 27.89 -24.33 -5.96
N LYS A 2 26.76 -23.95 -5.38
CA LYS A 2 26.13 -22.65 -5.61
C LYS A 2 26.69 -21.68 -4.58
N LYS A 3 27.38 -20.62 -5.04
CA LYS A 3 27.87 -19.55 -4.17
C LYS A 3 26.68 -18.76 -3.62
N SER A 4 26.52 -18.74 -2.31
CA SER A 4 25.63 -17.86 -1.60
C SER A 4 26.21 -16.44 -1.68
N THR A 5 25.51 -15.54 -2.35
CA THR A 5 25.85 -14.11 -2.36
C THR A 5 25.45 -13.53 -1.00
N LEU A 6 26.43 -13.28 -0.15
CA LEU A 6 26.25 -12.54 1.09
C LEU A 6 25.88 -11.09 0.76
N PHE A 7 24.70 -10.68 1.21
CA PHE A 7 24.22 -9.31 1.07
C PHE A 7 25.05 -8.39 1.99
N ASN A 8 25.78 -7.43 1.40
CA ASN A 8 26.65 -6.54 2.13
C ASN A 8 25.86 -5.31 2.63
N PHE A 9 25.64 -5.24 3.94
CA PHE A 9 24.86 -4.21 4.64
C PHE A 9 25.43 -2.79 4.59
N LYS A 10 26.67 -2.59 4.08
CA LYS A 10 27.35 -1.30 4.06
C LYS A 10 27.01 -0.39 2.89
N GLU A 11 26.37 -0.88 1.85
CA GLU A 11 26.06 -0.09 0.64
C GLU A 11 24.66 0.53 0.64
N TRP A 12 23.89 0.42 1.74
CA TRP A 12 22.54 0.99 1.83
C TRP A 12 22.45 2.23 2.73
N GLU A 13 23.48 3.03 2.78
CA GLU A 13 23.39 4.41 3.24
C GLU A 13 23.10 5.36 2.09
N VAL A 14 21.87 5.53 1.87
CA VAL A 14 21.00 6.61 1.44
C VAL A 14 21.61 7.95 1.10
N SER A 15 21.32 8.39 -0.09
CA SER A 15 21.19 9.81 -0.43
C SER A 15 19.77 10.31 -0.11
N ASN A 16 19.71 11.29 0.75
CA ASN A 16 18.70 12.30 1.06
C ASN A 16 17.37 12.36 0.30
N GLY A 17 16.29 12.39 1.07
CA GLY A 17 15.07 13.14 0.75
C GLY A 17 13.79 12.36 0.77
N THR A 18 13.04 12.48 1.90
CA THR A 18 11.57 12.45 2.01
C THR A 18 10.82 11.17 1.61
N CYS A 19 10.53 10.48 2.49
CA CYS A 19 9.51 9.57 3.00
C CYS A 19 10.18 8.47 3.80
N SER A 20 10.44 8.76 5.07
CA SER A 20 11.05 7.83 6.01
C SER A 20 10.07 6.70 6.30
N ILE A 21 10.20 5.60 5.57
CA ILE A 21 9.74 4.31 6.08
C ILE A 21 10.54 4.10 7.36
N SER A 22 9.85 4.06 8.50
CA SER A 22 10.49 3.83 9.79
C SER A 22 11.50 2.69 9.65
N LYS A 23 12.75 2.90 10.07
CA LYS A 23 13.81 1.87 10.14
C LYS A 23 13.31 0.57 10.79
N ARG A 24 12.25 0.66 11.62
CA ARG A 24 11.58 -0.47 12.26
C ARG A 24 10.78 -1.33 11.27
N LEU A 25 10.16 -0.73 10.23
CA LEU A 25 9.39 -1.50 9.24
C LEU A 25 10.32 -2.21 8.25
N ALA A 26 11.41 -1.55 7.84
CA ALA A 26 12.45 -2.20 7.03
C ALA A 26 13.14 -3.34 7.80
N ILE A 27 13.38 -3.16 9.11
CA ILE A 27 13.93 -4.19 10.00
C ILE A 27 12.92 -5.33 10.22
N LEU A 28 11.62 -5.04 10.33
CA LEU A 28 10.58 -6.08 10.47
C LEU A 28 10.48 -6.93 9.19
N ILE A 29 10.56 -6.32 8.03
CA ILE A 29 10.60 -7.05 6.75
C ILE A 29 11.87 -7.89 6.64
N VAL A 30 13.03 -7.36 7.06
CA VAL A 30 14.31 -8.08 7.08
C VAL A 30 14.35 -9.15 8.17
N MET A 31 13.75 -8.92 9.36
CA MET A 31 13.62 -9.94 10.40
C MET A 31 12.63 -11.05 10.03
N MET A 32 11.53 -10.74 9.31
CA MET A 32 10.66 -11.79 8.74
C MET A 32 11.42 -12.66 7.73
N VAL A 33 12.37 -12.11 7.01
CA VAL A 33 13.24 -12.87 6.07
C VAL A 33 14.16 -13.83 6.79
N MET A 34 14.53 -13.55 8.08
CA MET A 34 15.50 -14.36 8.82
C MET A 34 14.89 -15.50 9.65
N ILE A 35 13.56 -15.51 9.87
CA ILE A 35 12.92 -16.47 10.82
C ILE A 35 12.29 -17.68 10.13
N GLY A 36 12.38 -17.82 8.83
CA GLY A 36 11.87 -19.01 8.17
C GLY A 36 11.93 -18.98 6.66
N SER A 37 12.90 -19.67 6.14
CA SER A 37 13.17 -19.80 4.69
C SER A 37 12.04 -20.45 3.86
N LYS A 38 10.87 -20.69 4.42
CA LYS A 38 9.69 -21.21 3.71
C LYS A 38 8.56 -20.17 3.53
N ALA A 39 8.56 -19.06 4.29
CA ALA A 39 7.45 -18.07 4.28
C ALA A 39 7.58 -16.98 3.22
N LEU A 40 8.67 -16.90 2.46
CA LEU A 40 8.90 -15.87 1.44
C LEU A 40 9.15 -16.42 0.03
N ALA A 41 9.10 -17.71 -0.19
CA ALA A 41 9.38 -18.31 -1.50
C ALA A 41 8.36 -17.91 -2.59
N GLY A 42 7.18 -17.41 -2.18
CA GLY A 42 6.10 -17.02 -3.08
C GLY A 42 5.82 -15.51 -3.16
N VAL A 43 6.64 -14.66 -2.52
CA VAL A 43 6.35 -13.21 -2.43
C VAL A 43 7.40 -12.39 -3.15
N SER A 44 6.97 -11.46 -4.00
CA SER A 44 7.85 -10.52 -4.71
C SER A 44 7.28 -9.11 -4.74
N PHE A 45 8.17 -8.11 -4.90
CA PHE A 45 7.74 -6.72 -5.15
C PHE A 45 7.93 -6.40 -6.63
N GLU A 46 6.89 -5.83 -7.23
CA GLU A 46 6.93 -5.39 -8.62
C GLU A 46 6.32 -4.00 -8.80
N VAL A 47 6.89 -3.22 -9.74
CA VAL A 47 6.27 -1.98 -10.21
C VAL A 47 5.64 -2.25 -11.57
N ILE A 48 4.32 -2.06 -11.64
CA ILE A 48 3.52 -2.33 -12.84
C ILE A 48 2.63 -1.10 -13.08
N GLY A 49 2.77 -0.48 -14.26
CA GLY A 49 2.01 0.72 -14.58
C GLY A 49 2.26 1.91 -13.64
N GLY A 50 3.47 2.02 -13.07
CA GLY A 50 3.85 3.07 -12.11
C GLY A 50 3.39 2.81 -10.66
N LEU A 51 2.64 1.73 -10.41
CA LEU A 51 2.18 1.33 -9.08
C LEU A 51 3.00 0.15 -8.56
N ARG A 52 3.35 0.18 -7.27
CA ARG A 52 4.15 -0.86 -6.62
C ARG A 52 3.27 -1.88 -5.93
N TYR A 53 3.50 -3.14 -6.22
CA TYR A 53 2.73 -4.25 -5.69
C TYR A 53 3.60 -5.25 -4.95
N LEU A 54 3.06 -5.79 -3.86
CA LEU A 54 3.50 -7.04 -3.24
C LEU A 54 2.71 -8.16 -3.91
N ILE A 55 3.38 -9.01 -4.67
CA ILE A 55 2.81 -10.15 -5.38
C ILE A 55 2.96 -11.39 -4.50
N ASP A 56 1.88 -12.10 -4.26
CA ASP A 56 1.85 -13.38 -3.55
C ASP A 56 1.45 -14.49 -4.54
N SER A 57 2.42 -15.32 -4.90
CA SER A 57 2.20 -16.40 -5.87
C SER A 57 1.42 -17.58 -5.31
N ASP A 58 1.41 -17.74 -3.99
CA ASP A 58 0.72 -18.85 -3.33
C ASP A 58 -0.79 -18.60 -3.28
N THR A 59 -1.19 -17.38 -2.96
CA THR A 59 -2.60 -16.97 -2.90
C THR A 59 -3.13 -16.42 -4.22
N LYS A 60 -2.27 -16.14 -5.20
CA LYS A 60 -2.59 -15.47 -6.46
C LYS A 60 -3.19 -14.08 -6.26
N THR A 61 -2.70 -13.38 -5.23
CA THR A 61 -3.14 -12.02 -4.90
C THR A 61 -2.02 -10.99 -4.99
N ALA A 62 -2.40 -9.72 -5.10
CA ALA A 62 -1.50 -8.59 -5.04
C ALA A 62 -2.01 -7.57 -4.01
N THR A 63 -1.09 -6.99 -3.26
CA THR A 63 -1.35 -5.85 -2.37
C THR A 63 -0.67 -4.61 -2.95
N LEU A 64 -1.42 -3.53 -3.15
CA LEU A 64 -0.85 -2.25 -3.56
C LEU A 64 -0.10 -1.64 -2.38
N MET A 65 1.15 -1.26 -2.61
CA MET A 65 2.07 -0.78 -1.59
C MET A 65 2.52 0.66 -1.85
N ALA A 66 3.05 1.32 -0.83
CA ALA A 66 3.69 2.61 -1.00
C ALA A 66 4.85 2.50 -2.01
N ASN A 67 4.95 3.47 -2.91
CA ASN A 67 6.11 3.57 -3.78
C ASN A 67 7.25 4.23 -3.00
N THR A 68 8.40 3.57 -2.96
CA THR A 68 9.58 4.05 -2.24
C THR A 68 10.43 4.99 -3.09
N GLU A 69 10.20 5.04 -4.39
CA GLU A 69 11.00 5.81 -5.35
C GLU A 69 10.29 7.10 -5.78
N ALA A 70 8.96 7.12 -5.75
CA ALA A 70 8.16 8.28 -6.14
C ALA A 70 6.86 8.36 -5.34
N VAL A 71 6.38 9.57 -5.11
CA VAL A 71 5.07 9.83 -4.49
C VAL A 71 3.98 9.72 -5.55
N TYR A 72 2.92 9.02 -5.26
CA TYR A 72 1.75 8.94 -6.14
C TYR A 72 1.04 10.30 -6.25
N SER A 73 0.66 10.72 -7.45
CA SER A 73 0.05 12.02 -7.71
C SER A 73 -1.02 11.95 -8.80
N GLY A 74 -1.86 12.98 -8.87
CA GLY A 74 -2.91 13.12 -9.88
C GLY A 74 -4.07 12.15 -9.67
N ASP A 75 -4.67 11.72 -10.77
CA ASP A 75 -5.80 10.79 -10.78
C ASP A 75 -5.30 9.37 -11.02
N ILE A 76 -5.60 8.47 -10.09
CA ILE A 76 -5.14 7.09 -10.14
C ILE A 76 -6.32 6.14 -10.32
N VAL A 77 -6.20 5.25 -11.30
CA VAL A 77 -7.12 4.11 -11.47
C VAL A 77 -6.36 2.83 -11.18
N VAL A 78 -6.71 2.18 -10.06
CA VAL A 78 -6.14 0.88 -9.72
C VAL A 78 -6.95 -0.21 -10.43
N PRO A 79 -6.32 -1.12 -11.20
CA PRO A 79 -7.01 -2.19 -11.89
C PRO A 79 -7.50 -3.29 -10.92
N GLU A 80 -8.41 -4.16 -11.35
CA GLU A 80 -8.86 -5.32 -10.56
C GLU A 80 -7.75 -6.37 -10.38
N SER A 81 -6.84 -6.45 -11.34
CA SER A 81 -5.72 -7.39 -11.34
C SER A 81 -4.53 -6.85 -12.12
N VAL A 82 -3.37 -7.42 -11.87
CA VAL A 82 -2.12 -7.09 -12.58
C VAL A 82 -1.47 -8.36 -13.11
N LYS A 83 -0.79 -8.23 -14.26
CA LYS A 83 0.04 -9.30 -14.82
C LYS A 83 1.47 -9.07 -14.37
N ALA A 84 2.03 -9.99 -13.59
CA ALA A 84 3.39 -9.93 -13.06
C ALA A 84 4.41 -10.44 -14.09
N LYS A 85 5.70 -10.28 -13.76
CA LYS A 85 6.82 -10.69 -14.62
C LYS A 85 6.89 -12.19 -14.87
N ASP A 86 6.33 -12.99 -13.96
CA ASP A 86 6.22 -14.45 -14.12
C ASP A 86 5.14 -14.87 -15.14
N GLY A 87 4.45 -13.89 -15.74
CA GLY A 87 3.39 -14.09 -16.73
C GLY A 87 2.01 -14.38 -16.15
N ASN A 88 1.89 -14.57 -14.82
CA ASN A 88 0.62 -14.84 -14.15
C ASN A 88 -0.14 -13.55 -13.85
N VAL A 89 -1.46 -13.70 -13.63
CA VAL A 89 -2.36 -12.62 -13.24
C VAL A 89 -2.68 -12.73 -11.77
N TYR A 90 -2.58 -11.60 -11.06
CA TYR A 90 -2.78 -11.49 -9.62
C TYR A 90 -3.91 -10.51 -9.33
N LYS A 91 -4.90 -10.96 -8.54
CA LYS A 91 -6.04 -10.13 -8.14
C LYS A 91 -5.58 -9.14 -7.05
N ILE A 92 -5.92 -7.86 -7.18
CA ILE A 92 -5.59 -6.86 -6.17
C ILE A 92 -6.65 -6.93 -5.07
N THR A 93 -6.24 -7.31 -3.86
CA THR A 93 -7.17 -7.57 -2.75
C THR A 93 -7.03 -6.60 -1.59
N ALA A 94 -5.92 -5.86 -1.52
CA ALA A 94 -5.67 -4.92 -0.43
C ALA A 94 -4.82 -3.73 -0.88
N PHE A 95 -4.99 -2.61 -0.17
CA PHE A 95 -4.01 -1.54 -0.13
C PHE A 95 -3.26 -1.64 1.19
N GLY A 96 -1.94 -1.70 1.11
CA GLY A 96 -1.07 -1.89 2.26
C GLY A 96 -1.00 -0.68 3.19
N GLU A 97 -0.29 -0.85 4.31
CA GLU A 97 -0.03 0.23 5.26
C GLU A 97 0.67 1.39 4.54
N LYS A 98 0.17 2.62 4.80
CA LYS A 98 0.74 3.87 4.27
C LYS A 98 0.89 3.89 2.74
N CYS A 99 0.07 3.14 2.02
CA CYS A 99 0.16 2.99 0.56
C CYS A 99 0.21 4.34 -0.17
N PHE A 100 -0.63 5.29 0.22
CA PHE A 100 -0.69 6.66 -0.31
C PHE A 100 -0.33 7.72 0.75
N TYR A 101 0.38 7.35 1.81
CA TYR A 101 0.78 8.28 2.86
C TYR A 101 1.54 9.47 2.30
N GLY A 102 1.10 10.69 2.64
CA GLY A 102 1.75 11.92 2.20
C GLY A 102 1.68 12.19 0.70
N CYS A 103 0.78 11.52 -0.03
CA CYS A 103 0.53 11.80 -1.43
C CYS A 103 -0.28 13.10 -1.55
N THR A 104 0.38 14.24 -1.24
CA THR A 104 -0.25 15.56 -1.17
C THR A 104 -0.84 16.03 -2.50
N ASP A 105 -0.36 15.50 -3.62
CA ASP A 105 -0.81 15.83 -4.96
C ASP A 105 -1.77 14.78 -5.57
N LEU A 106 -2.18 13.77 -4.80
CA LEU A 106 -3.23 12.83 -5.20
C LEU A 106 -4.59 13.55 -5.20
N THR A 107 -5.25 13.62 -6.36
CA THR A 107 -6.52 14.34 -6.54
C THR A 107 -7.72 13.41 -6.50
N SER A 108 -7.61 12.25 -7.12
CA SER A 108 -8.65 11.21 -7.06
C SER A 108 -8.04 9.80 -7.15
N ILE A 109 -8.80 8.83 -6.68
CA ILE A 109 -8.44 7.42 -6.80
C ILE A 109 -9.68 6.56 -7.00
N LYS A 110 -9.60 5.65 -7.97
CA LYS A 110 -10.59 4.60 -8.16
C LYS A 110 -10.08 3.30 -7.54
N ILE A 111 -10.76 2.86 -6.47
CA ILE A 111 -10.49 1.59 -5.78
C ILE A 111 -11.28 0.48 -6.50
N PRO A 112 -10.65 -0.63 -6.93
CA PRO A 112 -11.34 -1.72 -7.58
C PRO A 112 -12.22 -2.52 -6.61
N SER A 113 -13.25 -3.16 -7.13
CA SER A 113 -14.20 -3.96 -6.35
C SER A 113 -13.60 -5.25 -5.76
N SER A 114 -12.41 -5.59 -6.17
CA SER A 114 -11.64 -6.71 -5.61
C SER A 114 -10.98 -6.42 -4.27
N VAL A 115 -10.84 -5.13 -3.90
CA VAL A 115 -10.18 -4.72 -2.64
C VAL A 115 -11.11 -4.93 -1.46
N THR A 116 -10.60 -5.59 -0.43
CA THR A 116 -11.34 -5.93 0.80
C THR A 116 -10.86 -5.16 2.03
N SER A 117 -9.65 -4.59 1.97
CA SER A 117 -9.07 -3.85 3.11
C SER A 117 -8.20 -2.68 2.65
N LEU A 118 -8.25 -1.61 3.45
CA LEU A 118 -7.35 -0.45 3.36
C LEU A 118 -6.50 -0.42 4.63
N GLY A 119 -5.18 -0.40 4.47
CA GLY A 119 -4.23 -0.48 5.59
C GLY A 119 -4.19 0.77 6.46
N GLN A 120 -3.45 0.70 7.57
CA GLN A 120 -3.21 1.83 8.48
C GLN A 120 -2.59 3.01 7.72
N GLY A 121 -3.12 4.23 7.95
CA GLY A 121 -2.62 5.45 7.32
C GLY A 121 -2.63 5.41 5.79
N CYS A 122 -3.46 4.58 5.17
CA CYS A 122 -3.43 4.33 3.73
C CYS A 122 -3.48 5.62 2.91
N PHE A 123 -4.34 6.57 3.27
CA PHE A 123 -4.48 7.89 2.63
C PHE A 123 -4.12 9.06 3.57
N GLN A 124 -3.43 8.79 4.68
CA GLN A 124 -3.06 9.85 5.61
C GLN A 124 -2.25 10.94 4.91
N LEU A 125 -2.58 12.22 5.17
CA LEU A 125 -1.96 13.41 4.57
C LEU A 125 -2.16 13.53 3.04
N CYS A 126 -3.19 12.91 2.47
CA CYS A 126 -3.59 13.16 1.07
C CYS A 126 -4.36 14.49 0.98
N THR A 127 -3.66 15.62 1.12
CA THR A 127 -4.27 16.94 1.34
C THR A 127 -5.05 17.50 0.14
N LYS A 128 -4.79 17.00 -1.09
CA LYS A 128 -5.55 17.39 -2.30
C LYS A 128 -6.64 16.40 -2.70
N LEU A 129 -6.79 15.28 -2.00
CA LEU A 129 -7.84 14.31 -2.29
C LEU A 129 -9.20 14.91 -1.94
N THR A 130 -10.05 15.09 -2.97
CA THR A 130 -11.36 15.75 -2.82
C THR A 130 -12.51 14.78 -2.67
N SER A 131 -12.39 13.62 -3.31
CA SER A 131 -13.42 12.59 -3.25
C SER A 131 -12.83 11.19 -3.37
N ILE A 132 -13.46 10.24 -2.70
CA ILE A 132 -13.11 8.85 -2.78
C ILE A 132 -14.38 8.00 -2.64
N THR A 133 -14.49 6.98 -3.47
CA THR A 133 -15.56 5.98 -3.35
C THR A 133 -14.96 4.69 -2.79
N ILE A 134 -15.43 4.29 -1.61
CA ILE A 134 -15.05 3.02 -0.99
C ILE A 134 -16.01 1.94 -1.51
N PRO A 135 -15.51 0.90 -2.21
CA PRO A 135 -16.36 -0.18 -2.69
C PRO A 135 -17.00 -0.96 -1.54
N SER A 136 -18.17 -1.56 -1.78
CA SER A 136 -18.85 -2.42 -0.79
C SER A 136 -18.09 -3.72 -0.47
N SER A 137 -17.07 -4.05 -1.23
CA SER A 137 -16.14 -5.15 -0.94
C SER A 137 -15.21 -4.87 0.23
N VAL A 138 -14.96 -3.58 0.54
CA VAL A 138 -14.08 -3.19 1.66
C VAL A 138 -14.81 -3.44 2.98
N THR A 139 -14.22 -4.25 3.83
CA THR A 139 -14.77 -4.64 5.15
C THR A 139 -13.99 -4.02 6.31
N SER A 140 -12.80 -3.49 6.07
CA SER A 140 -11.96 -2.89 7.11
C SER A 140 -11.15 -1.69 6.61
N LEU A 141 -11.07 -0.67 7.48
CA LEU A 141 -10.18 0.47 7.37
C LEU A 141 -9.15 0.39 8.50
N GLY A 142 -7.89 0.62 8.21
CA GLY A 142 -6.85 0.70 9.23
C GLY A 142 -6.92 2.00 10.03
N ASP A 143 -6.21 2.07 11.16
CA ASP A 143 -6.09 3.29 11.97
C ASP A 143 -5.60 4.45 11.10
N GLN A 144 -6.14 5.65 11.34
CA GLN A 144 -5.75 6.89 10.65
C GLN A 144 -5.84 6.81 9.10
N CYS A 145 -6.70 5.94 8.55
CA CYS A 145 -6.75 5.66 7.11
C CYS A 145 -6.90 6.92 6.26
N PHE A 146 -7.70 7.88 6.69
CA PHE A 146 -7.96 9.17 6.02
C PHE A 146 -7.56 10.38 6.87
N SER A 147 -6.73 10.21 7.90
CA SER A 147 -6.29 11.33 8.74
C SER A 147 -5.64 12.43 7.90
N ASP A 148 -5.96 13.69 8.20
CA ASP A 148 -5.48 14.88 7.48
C ASP A 148 -5.80 14.93 5.97
N CYS A 149 -6.85 14.26 5.52
CA CYS A 149 -7.39 14.45 4.19
C CYS A 149 -8.26 15.73 4.16
N ARG A 150 -7.61 16.89 4.18
CA ARG A 150 -8.23 18.20 4.46
C ARG A 150 -9.20 18.71 3.39
N ARG A 151 -9.27 18.05 2.22
CA ARG A 151 -10.21 18.42 1.15
C ARG A 151 -11.35 17.44 0.94
N ILE A 152 -11.40 16.36 1.71
CA ILE A 152 -12.56 15.45 1.70
C ILE A 152 -13.66 16.07 2.52
N THR A 153 -14.70 16.59 1.85
CA THR A 153 -15.87 17.20 2.51
C THR A 153 -16.97 16.18 2.80
N SER A 154 -16.96 15.07 2.09
CA SER A 154 -17.90 13.96 2.31
C SER A 154 -17.31 12.63 1.85
N ILE A 155 -17.63 11.57 2.55
CA ILE A 155 -17.26 10.20 2.20
C ILE A 155 -18.42 9.26 2.52
N LYS A 156 -18.76 8.40 1.57
CA LYS A 156 -19.77 7.36 1.79
C LYS A 156 -19.10 6.12 2.34
N ILE A 157 -19.42 5.77 3.58
CA ILE A 157 -18.95 4.52 4.20
C ILE A 157 -19.94 3.41 3.83
N PRO A 158 -19.47 2.32 3.18
CA PRO A 158 -20.35 1.19 2.84
C PRO A 158 -20.76 0.42 4.10
N SER A 159 -21.94 -0.21 4.07
CA SER A 159 -22.47 -1.01 5.19
C SER A 159 -21.63 -2.25 5.54
N SER A 160 -20.72 -2.64 4.67
CA SER A 160 -19.73 -3.69 4.93
C SER A 160 -18.71 -3.31 6.02
N ILE A 161 -18.53 -2.01 6.29
CA ILE A 161 -17.67 -1.51 7.36
C ILE A 161 -18.54 -1.31 8.59
N THR A 162 -18.40 -2.18 9.58
CA THR A 162 -19.23 -2.16 10.81
C THR A 162 -18.63 -1.34 11.94
N SER A 163 -17.37 -0.97 11.85
CA SER A 163 -16.68 -0.13 12.84
C SER A 163 -15.61 0.72 12.17
N LEU A 164 -15.38 1.91 12.70
CA LEU A 164 -14.30 2.80 12.28
C LEU A 164 -13.10 2.62 13.22
N SER A 165 -11.92 2.51 12.62
CA SER A 165 -10.68 2.42 13.37
C SER A 165 -10.25 3.76 13.97
N LYS A 166 -9.31 3.72 14.90
CA LYS A 166 -8.83 4.90 15.63
C LYS A 166 -8.33 6.00 14.68
N GLY A 167 -8.81 7.22 14.90
CA GLY A 167 -8.35 8.40 14.17
C GLY A 167 -8.61 8.37 12.66
N CYS A 168 -9.55 7.53 12.19
CA CYS A 168 -9.73 7.27 10.76
C CYS A 168 -9.94 8.55 9.94
N PHE A 169 -10.58 9.58 10.51
CA PHE A 169 -10.88 10.86 9.86
C PHE A 169 -10.36 12.07 10.66
N ASP A 170 -9.37 11.88 11.54
CA ASP A 170 -8.77 12.99 12.28
C ASP A 170 -8.21 14.03 11.31
N GLY A 171 -8.49 15.32 11.55
CA GLY A 171 -8.00 16.42 10.71
C GLY A 171 -8.69 16.55 9.34
N CYS A 172 -9.73 15.79 9.04
CA CYS A 172 -10.64 16.09 7.93
C CYS A 172 -11.52 17.30 8.30
N ILE A 173 -11.64 18.30 7.41
CA ILE A 173 -12.32 19.59 7.69
C ILE A 173 -13.55 19.70 6.82
#